data_e55436656a9dbc9f77d22177f15d2c91
#
_entry.id   e55436656a9dbc9f77d22177f15d2c91
#
_cell.length_a   1.000
_cell.length_b   1.000
_cell.length_c   1.000
_cell.angle_alpha   90.00
_cell.angle_beta   90.00
_cell.angle_gamma   90.00
#
_symmetry.space_group_name_H-M   'P 1'
#
loop_
_entity.id
_entity.type
_entity.pdbx_description
1 polymer ?
#
loop_
_entity_poly.entity_id
_entity_poly.type
_entity_poly.pdbx_seq_one_letter_code
_entity_poly.pdbx_strand_id
1 'polypeptide(L)'
;REMKGLIFLLAIEAAVVVCTNTAITIRIPSLMVERGLGDAQLSSFVLSVMQLIGIVAGISFSFLISVFKERLLLWSGITFGLGQIVIAISPSLWVIVVGSLVAGFAYSVALTTVFQLLSVRIPSKLLNQATSFAVLGCSFGAFTTPIVLALIGFITQNSMIVFALLGGWLIVTSILVMYVLQKKA
;
A
#
# COMPACT_ATOMS: atom_id res chain seq x y z
N ARG A 1 5.80 -24.66 -12.65
CA ARG A 1 6.28 -24.37 -11.27
C ARG A 1 6.59 -22.88 -11.08
N GLU A 2 7.19 -22.22 -12.05
CA GLU A 2 7.56 -20.80 -12.00
C GLU A 2 6.35 -19.86 -11.97
N MET A 3 5.31 -20.16 -12.73
CA MET A 3 4.08 -19.37 -12.80
C MET A 3 3.32 -19.35 -11.46
N LYS A 4 3.31 -20.48 -10.73
CA LYS A 4 2.72 -20.53 -9.38
C LYS A 4 3.51 -19.64 -8.39
N GLY A 5 4.83 -19.59 -8.51
CA GLY A 5 5.68 -18.71 -7.72
C GLY A 5 5.42 -17.23 -7.99
N LEU A 6 5.15 -16.85 -9.24
CA LEU A 6 4.81 -15.48 -9.61
C LEU A 6 3.44 -15.07 -9.04
N ILE A 7 2.43 -15.92 -9.17
CA ILE A 7 1.09 -15.68 -8.60
C ILE A 7 1.19 -15.48 -7.09
N PHE A 8 1.92 -16.36 -6.41
CA PHE A 8 2.10 -16.27 -4.96
C PHE A 8 2.85 -14.99 -4.55
N LEU A 9 3.89 -14.61 -5.28
CA LEU A 9 4.65 -13.37 -5.03
C LEU A 9 3.77 -12.13 -5.16
N LEU A 10 2.96 -12.03 -6.21
CA LEU A 10 2.05 -10.91 -6.43
C LEU A 10 0.90 -10.90 -5.42
N ALA A 11 0.44 -12.07 -4.95
CA ALA A 11 -0.54 -12.15 -3.88
C ALA A 11 0.03 -11.68 -2.53
N ILE A 12 1.30 -11.98 -2.23
CA ILE A 12 1.99 -11.46 -1.04
C ILE A 12 2.13 -9.93 -1.14
N GLU A 13 2.54 -9.40 -2.30
CA GLU A 13 2.66 -7.96 -2.48
C GLU A 13 1.30 -7.26 -2.29
N ALA A 14 0.22 -7.82 -2.85
CA ALA A 14 -1.13 -7.34 -2.60
C ALA A 14 -1.49 -7.33 -1.10
N ALA A 15 -1.12 -8.40 -0.37
CA ALA A 15 -1.35 -8.48 1.07
C ALA A 15 -0.59 -7.40 1.83
N VAL A 16 0.68 -7.15 1.50
CA VAL A 16 1.51 -6.12 2.14
C VAL A 16 0.96 -4.72 1.87
N VAL A 17 0.62 -4.43 0.61
CA VAL A 17 0.05 -3.14 0.19
C VAL A 17 -1.26 -2.86 0.93
N VAL A 18 -2.17 -3.84 1.00
CA VAL A 18 -3.46 -3.70 1.71
C VAL A 18 -3.27 -3.62 3.22
N CYS A 19 -2.40 -4.46 3.81
CA CYS A 19 -2.08 -4.41 5.23
C CYS A 19 -1.58 -3.02 5.63
N THR A 20 -0.68 -2.47 4.85
CA THR A 20 -0.09 -1.15 5.09
C THR A 20 -1.13 -0.03 4.97
N ASN A 21 -2.02 -0.09 3.98
CA ASN A 21 -3.10 0.89 3.84
C ASN A 21 -4.12 0.80 5.00
N THR A 22 -4.50 -0.40 5.40
CA THR A 22 -5.39 -0.63 6.54
C THR A 22 -4.78 -0.13 7.84
N ALA A 23 -3.46 -0.32 8.02
CA ALA A 23 -2.74 0.20 9.18
C ALA A 23 -2.78 1.73 9.27
N ILE A 24 -2.63 2.43 8.14
CA ILE A 24 -2.81 3.89 8.07
C ILE A 24 -4.22 4.28 8.52
N THR A 25 -5.24 3.62 7.97
CA THR A 25 -6.64 3.89 8.28
C THR A 25 -6.95 3.74 9.78
N ILE A 26 -6.33 2.75 10.42
CA ILE A 26 -6.50 2.52 11.88
C ILE A 26 -5.72 3.54 12.70
N ARG A 27 -4.52 3.94 12.26
CA ARG A 27 -3.58 4.72 13.06
C ARG A 27 -3.70 6.23 12.89
N ILE A 28 -4.17 6.75 11.75
CA ILE A 28 -4.32 8.20 11.55
C ILE A 28 -5.21 8.85 12.62
N PRO A 29 -6.38 8.30 12.98
CA PRO A 29 -7.21 8.90 14.03
C PRO A 29 -6.48 9.02 15.37
N SER A 30 -5.80 7.95 15.79
CA SER A 30 -5.01 7.97 17.03
C SER A 30 -3.88 9.00 16.97
N LEU A 31 -3.14 9.04 15.86
CA LEU A 31 -2.05 9.98 15.65
C LEU A 31 -2.53 11.44 15.74
N MET A 32 -3.68 11.76 15.13
CA MET A 32 -4.23 13.11 15.14
C MET A 32 -4.65 13.54 16.54
N VAL A 33 -5.29 12.64 17.29
CA VAL A 33 -5.70 12.90 18.67
C VAL A 33 -4.47 13.04 19.58
N GLU A 34 -3.50 12.14 19.50
CA GLU A 34 -2.26 12.15 20.29
C GLU A 34 -1.47 13.47 20.12
N ARG A 35 -1.52 14.03 18.91
CA ARG A 35 -0.81 15.29 18.59
C ARG A 35 -1.66 16.54 18.74
N GLY A 36 -2.92 16.42 19.13
CA GLY A 36 -3.84 17.55 19.24
C GLY A 36 -4.11 18.26 17.91
N LEU A 37 -4.00 17.52 16.78
CA LEU A 37 -4.19 18.06 15.43
C LEU A 37 -5.63 17.94 14.92
N GLY A 38 -6.48 17.27 15.66
CA GLY A 38 -7.89 17.10 15.32
C GLY A 38 -8.57 16.01 16.13
N ASP A 39 -9.87 15.93 15.95
CA ASP A 39 -10.76 14.92 16.54
C ASP A 39 -11.03 13.75 15.57
N ALA A 40 -11.87 12.84 16.03
CA ALA A 40 -12.28 11.67 15.22
C ALA A 40 -13.04 12.07 13.94
N GLN A 41 -13.80 13.18 13.97
CA GLN A 41 -14.55 13.65 12.81
C GLN A 41 -13.61 14.17 11.72
N LEU A 42 -12.62 14.98 12.10
CA LEU A 42 -11.61 15.50 11.19
C LEU A 42 -10.74 14.37 10.61
N SER A 43 -10.39 13.39 11.42
CA SER A 43 -9.67 12.20 10.99
C SER A 43 -10.44 11.42 9.93
N SER A 44 -11.75 11.25 10.11
CA SER A 44 -12.63 10.58 9.14
C SER A 44 -12.69 11.35 7.82
N PHE A 45 -12.67 12.68 7.87
CA PHE A 45 -12.61 13.53 6.68
C PHE A 45 -11.28 13.33 5.93
N VAL A 46 -10.14 13.32 6.63
CA VAL A 46 -8.82 13.05 6.04
C VAL A 46 -8.79 11.70 5.36
N LEU A 47 -9.32 10.65 6.01
CA LEU A 47 -9.40 9.31 5.43
C LEU A 47 -10.32 9.25 4.20
N SER A 48 -11.43 9.98 4.22
CA SER A 48 -12.34 10.07 3.06
C SER A 48 -11.65 10.70 1.86
N VAL A 49 -10.92 11.79 2.07
CA VAL A 49 -10.13 12.46 1.03
C VAL A 49 -9.02 11.55 0.51
N MET A 50 -8.35 10.81 1.40
CA MET A 50 -7.37 9.79 1.03
C MET A 50 -7.96 8.71 0.12
N GLN A 51 -9.19 8.27 0.36
CA GLN A 51 -9.84 7.27 -0.50
C GLN A 51 -10.31 7.86 -1.83
N LEU A 52 -10.81 9.10 -1.82
CA LEU A 52 -11.25 9.79 -3.03
C LEU A 52 -10.12 10.01 -4.05
N ILE A 53 -8.89 10.24 -3.59
CA ILE A 53 -7.73 10.38 -4.49
C ILE A 53 -7.46 9.11 -5.30
N GLY A 54 -7.95 7.95 -4.85
CA GLY A 54 -7.93 6.71 -5.61
C GLY A 54 -8.65 6.80 -6.95
N ILE A 55 -9.67 7.64 -7.08
CA ILE A 55 -10.36 7.90 -8.36
C ILE A 55 -9.40 8.57 -9.35
N VAL A 56 -8.65 9.58 -8.88
CA VAL A 56 -7.65 10.27 -9.69
C VAL A 56 -6.52 9.28 -10.09
N ALA A 57 -6.10 8.42 -9.19
CA ALA A 57 -5.14 7.37 -9.48
C ALA A 57 -5.66 6.42 -10.59
N GLY A 58 -6.92 6.02 -10.52
CA GLY A 58 -7.55 5.17 -11.54
C GLY A 58 -7.58 5.82 -12.93
N ILE A 59 -7.96 7.09 -13.00
CA ILE A 59 -7.97 7.88 -14.26
C ILE A 59 -6.55 8.02 -14.83
N SER A 60 -5.57 8.27 -13.97
CA SER A 60 -4.17 8.46 -14.36
C SER A 60 -3.44 7.15 -14.67
N PHE A 61 -4.00 6.00 -14.30
CA PHE A 61 -3.33 4.71 -14.35
C PHE A 61 -2.86 4.33 -15.75
N SER A 62 -3.68 4.53 -16.78
CA SER A 62 -3.33 4.21 -18.17
C SER A 62 -2.09 4.98 -18.64
N PHE A 63 -1.98 6.24 -18.25
CA PHE A 63 -0.81 7.06 -18.54
C PHE A 63 0.42 6.56 -17.75
N LEU A 64 0.27 6.32 -16.46
CA LEU A 64 1.35 5.86 -15.61
C LEU A 64 1.92 4.52 -16.06
N ILE A 65 1.07 3.55 -16.40
CA ILE A 65 1.53 2.23 -16.85
C ILE A 65 2.21 2.29 -18.23
N SER A 66 1.79 3.21 -19.10
CA SER A 66 2.45 3.41 -20.40
C SER A 66 3.87 3.94 -20.26
N VAL A 67 4.12 4.80 -19.28
CA VAL A 67 5.44 5.43 -19.02
C VAL A 67 6.34 4.50 -18.21
N PHE A 68 5.86 4.00 -17.08
CA PHE A 68 6.68 3.26 -16.11
C PHE A 68 6.68 1.74 -16.33
N LYS A 69 5.70 1.22 -17.10
CA LYS A 69 5.53 -0.23 -17.36
C LYS A 69 5.56 -1.02 -16.05
N GLU A 70 6.30 -2.12 -16.00
CA GLU A 70 6.40 -2.99 -14.82
C GLU A 70 7.08 -2.32 -13.62
N ARG A 71 7.91 -1.29 -13.87
CA ARG A 71 8.57 -0.52 -12.79
C ARG A 71 7.57 0.35 -12.01
N LEU A 72 6.33 0.47 -12.50
CA LEU A 72 5.29 1.21 -11.81
C LEU A 72 5.01 0.62 -10.41
N LEU A 73 5.10 -0.71 -10.24
CA LEU A 73 4.95 -1.35 -8.93
C LEU A 73 6.02 -0.85 -7.94
N LEU A 74 7.27 -0.77 -8.37
CA LEU A 74 8.36 -0.27 -7.55
C LEU A 74 8.16 1.21 -7.19
N TRP A 75 7.88 2.04 -8.18
CA TRP A 75 7.69 3.47 -7.95
C TRP A 75 6.49 3.76 -7.05
N SER A 76 5.38 3.07 -7.26
CA SER A 76 4.19 3.22 -6.39
C SER A 76 4.46 2.73 -4.97
N GLY A 77 5.19 1.63 -4.79
CA GLY A 77 5.60 1.15 -3.46
C GLY A 77 6.51 2.13 -2.72
N ILE A 78 7.51 2.70 -3.41
CA ILE A 78 8.39 3.73 -2.83
C ILE A 78 7.59 4.98 -2.47
N THR A 79 6.74 5.47 -3.36
CA THR A 79 5.91 6.67 -3.13
C THR A 79 4.95 6.45 -1.97
N PHE A 80 4.36 5.26 -1.87
CA PHE A 80 3.48 4.90 -0.77
C PHE A 80 4.23 4.89 0.58
N GLY A 81 5.42 4.27 0.62
CA GLY A 81 6.27 4.27 1.81
C GLY A 81 6.71 5.66 2.23
N LEU A 82 7.09 6.53 1.27
CA LEU A 82 7.42 7.92 1.52
C LEU A 82 6.22 8.71 2.05
N GLY A 83 5.01 8.50 1.51
CA GLY A 83 3.78 9.11 2.03
C GLY A 83 3.55 8.79 3.50
N GLN A 84 3.83 7.55 3.92
CA GLN A 84 3.75 7.13 5.32
C GLN A 84 4.81 7.81 6.20
N ILE A 85 6.03 7.93 5.72
CA ILE A 85 7.09 8.65 6.45
C ILE A 85 6.70 10.13 6.64
N VAL A 86 6.12 10.76 5.62
CA VAL A 86 5.60 12.13 5.72
C VAL A 86 4.52 12.24 6.79
N ILE A 87 3.57 11.28 6.86
CA ILE A 87 2.56 11.23 7.92
C ILE A 87 3.24 11.06 9.29
N ALA A 88 4.25 10.19 9.38
CA ALA A 88 4.97 9.90 10.61
C ALA A 88 5.61 11.14 11.24
N ILE A 89 6.27 11.96 10.44
CA ILE A 89 7.00 13.16 10.90
C ILE A 89 6.13 14.42 10.92
N SER A 90 4.85 14.33 10.59
CA SER A 90 3.98 15.48 10.39
C SER A 90 3.90 16.40 11.61
N PRO A 91 4.27 17.68 11.49
CA PRO A 91 4.13 18.66 12.57
C PRO A 91 2.76 19.34 12.56
N SER A 92 1.95 19.17 11.52
CA SER A 92 0.68 19.87 11.33
C SER A 92 -0.33 19.02 10.56
N LEU A 93 -1.61 19.40 10.70
CA LEU A 93 -2.72 18.77 9.97
C LEU A 93 -2.49 18.74 8.45
N TRP A 94 -2.01 19.81 7.87
CA TRP A 94 -1.79 19.93 6.44
C TRP A 94 -0.76 18.93 5.91
N VAL A 95 0.27 18.66 6.70
CA VAL A 95 1.29 17.64 6.34
C VAL A 95 0.69 16.24 6.40
N ILE A 96 -0.19 15.95 7.38
CA ILE A 96 -0.94 14.68 7.40
C ILE A 96 -1.83 14.55 6.17
N VAL A 97 -2.55 15.58 5.79
CA VAL A 97 -3.42 15.59 4.61
C VAL A 97 -2.60 15.31 3.35
N VAL A 98 -1.50 16.03 3.14
CA VAL A 98 -0.63 15.82 1.96
C VAL A 98 -0.04 14.40 1.96
N GLY A 99 0.49 13.93 3.08
CA GLY A 99 1.01 12.57 3.21
C GLY A 99 -0.05 11.51 2.93
N SER A 100 -1.28 11.73 3.41
CA SER A 100 -2.42 10.83 3.17
C SER A 100 -2.85 10.82 1.71
N LEU A 101 -2.86 11.97 1.03
CA LEU A 101 -3.14 12.04 -0.41
C LEU A 101 -2.09 11.28 -1.22
N VAL A 102 -0.81 11.49 -0.92
CA VAL A 102 0.29 10.76 -1.59
C VAL A 102 0.19 9.26 -1.33
N ALA A 103 -0.06 8.86 -0.09
CA ALA A 103 -0.21 7.45 0.29
C ALA A 103 -1.43 6.81 -0.39
N GLY A 104 -2.59 7.47 -0.40
CA GLY A 104 -3.82 6.98 -1.03
C GLY A 104 -3.70 6.85 -2.55
N PHE A 105 -3.09 7.83 -3.21
CA PHE A 105 -2.79 7.76 -4.64
C PHE A 105 -1.88 6.58 -4.96
N ALA A 106 -0.74 6.48 -4.26
CA ALA A 106 0.25 5.43 -4.48
C ALA A 106 -0.29 4.04 -4.15
N TYR A 107 -1.10 3.88 -3.10
CA TYR A 107 -1.81 2.66 -2.77
C TYR A 107 -2.68 2.17 -3.93
N SER A 108 -3.52 3.04 -4.47
CA SER A 108 -4.42 2.71 -5.57
C SER A 108 -3.64 2.30 -6.82
N VAL A 109 -2.57 3.03 -7.15
CA VAL A 109 -1.68 2.69 -8.28
C VAL A 109 -0.98 1.35 -8.04
N ALA A 110 -0.43 1.11 -6.84
CA ALA A 110 0.27 -0.13 -6.52
C ALA A 110 -0.64 -1.34 -6.65
N LEU A 111 -1.84 -1.29 -6.05
CA LEU A 111 -2.78 -2.40 -6.09
C LEU A 111 -3.28 -2.67 -7.51
N THR A 112 -3.62 -1.62 -8.28
CA THR A 112 -4.02 -1.77 -9.68
C THR A 112 -2.89 -2.36 -10.52
N THR A 113 -1.62 -1.97 -10.25
CA THR A 113 -0.45 -2.52 -10.95
C THR A 113 -0.28 -4.02 -10.67
N VAL A 114 -0.53 -4.50 -9.45
CA VAL A 114 -0.50 -5.94 -9.15
C VAL A 114 -1.49 -6.70 -10.03
N PHE A 115 -2.74 -6.25 -10.13
CA PHE A 115 -3.75 -6.89 -10.97
C PHE A 115 -3.43 -6.78 -12.47
N GLN A 116 -2.86 -5.66 -12.91
CA GLN A 116 -2.40 -5.47 -14.29
C GLN A 116 -1.26 -6.46 -14.62
N LEU A 117 -0.28 -6.64 -13.75
CA LEU A 117 0.79 -7.59 -13.93
C LEU A 117 0.28 -9.04 -14.01
N LEU A 118 -0.72 -9.40 -13.20
CA LEU A 118 -1.38 -10.69 -13.31
C LEU A 118 -2.02 -10.88 -14.69
N SER A 119 -2.76 -9.87 -15.18
CA SER A 119 -3.46 -9.97 -16.47
C SER A 119 -2.51 -10.06 -17.66
N VAL A 120 -1.32 -9.46 -17.59
CA VAL A 120 -0.32 -9.45 -18.66
C VAL A 120 0.59 -10.69 -18.63
N ARG A 121 0.96 -11.15 -17.42
CA ARG A 121 1.96 -12.21 -17.25
C ARG A 121 1.36 -13.62 -17.11
N ILE A 122 0.07 -13.73 -16.78
CA ILE A 122 -0.57 -15.04 -16.55
C ILE A 122 -1.47 -15.39 -17.72
N PRO A 123 -1.35 -16.61 -18.29
CA PRO A 123 -2.24 -17.08 -19.34
C PRO A 123 -3.71 -17.05 -18.93
N SER A 124 -4.60 -16.78 -19.88
CA SER A 124 -6.04 -16.66 -19.65
C SER A 124 -6.67 -17.83 -18.89
N LYS A 125 -6.16 -19.05 -19.13
CA LYS A 125 -6.62 -20.28 -18.44
C LYS A 125 -6.40 -20.26 -16.93
N LEU A 126 -5.39 -19.56 -16.45
CA LEU A 126 -5.02 -19.47 -15.02
C LEU A 126 -5.36 -18.10 -14.41
N LEU A 127 -5.80 -17.16 -15.22
CA LEU A 127 -6.03 -15.77 -14.77
C LEU A 127 -7.06 -15.68 -13.66
N ASN A 128 -8.17 -16.41 -13.75
CA ASN A 128 -9.19 -16.43 -12.71
C ASN A 128 -8.64 -16.93 -11.36
N GLN A 129 -7.84 -17.99 -11.40
CA GLN A 129 -7.20 -18.52 -10.19
C GLN A 129 -6.19 -17.51 -9.62
N ALA A 130 -5.37 -16.92 -10.49
CA ALA A 130 -4.36 -15.95 -10.09
C ALA A 130 -5.01 -14.70 -9.45
N THR A 131 -6.09 -14.19 -10.04
CA THR A 131 -6.86 -13.06 -9.49
C THR A 131 -7.49 -13.42 -8.15
N SER A 132 -8.06 -14.63 -8.02
CA SER A 132 -8.60 -15.12 -6.75
C SER A 132 -7.54 -15.18 -5.65
N PHE A 133 -6.33 -15.65 -5.97
CA PHE A 133 -5.21 -15.65 -5.03
C PHE A 133 -4.78 -14.23 -4.63
N ALA A 134 -4.78 -13.27 -5.55
CA ALA A 134 -4.47 -11.89 -5.22
C ALA A 134 -5.54 -11.26 -4.32
N VAL A 135 -6.82 -11.53 -4.58
CA VAL A 135 -7.94 -11.07 -3.73
C VAL A 135 -7.86 -11.71 -2.33
N LEU A 136 -7.53 -13.01 -2.25
CA LEU A 136 -7.25 -13.66 -0.96
C LEU A 136 -6.08 -13.01 -0.24
N GLY A 137 -5.02 -12.64 -0.97
CA GLY A 137 -3.91 -11.87 -0.43
C GLY A 137 -4.35 -10.53 0.16
N CYS A 138 -5.18 -9.77 -0.56
CA CYS A 138 -5.76 -8.52 -0.08
C CYS A 138 -6.55 -8.73 1.22
N SER A 139 -7.44 -9.72 1.24
CA SER A 139 -8.26 -10.03 2.41
C SER A 139 -7.41 -10.48 3.61
N PHE A 140 -6.40 -11.30 3.36
CA PHE A 140 -5.45 -11.73 4.37
C PHE A 140 -4.64 -10.55 4.92
N GLY A 141 -4.18 -9.64 4.05
CA GLY A 141 -3.49 -8.42 4.44
C GLY A 141 -4.33 -7.55 5.37
N ALA A 142 -5.59 -7.30 5.01
CA ALA A 142 -6.52 -6.53 5.84
C ALA A 142 -6.78 -7.23 7.20
N PHE A 143 -7.02 -8.54 7.17
CA PHE A 143 -7.28 -9.34 8.37
C PHE A 143 -6.09 -9.36 9.34
N THR A 144 -4.87 -9.47 8.83
CA THR A 144 -3.67 -9.55 9.66
C THR A 144 -3.20 -8.19 10.19
N THR A 145 -3.71 -7.08 9.68
CA THR A 145 -3.28 -5.72 10.07
C THR A 145 -3.35 -5.47 11.58
N PRO A 146 -4.46 -5.78 12.30
CA PRO A 146 -4.51 -5.58 13.75
C PRO A 146 -3.44 -6.40 14.49
N ILE A 147 -3.14 -7.61 14.00
CA ILE A 147 -2.11 -8.48 14.58
C ILE A 147 -0.73 -7.87 14.38
N VAL A 148 -0.43 -7.40 13.16
CA VAL A 148 0.84 -6.72 12.84
C VAL A 148 1.01 -5.47 13.69
N LEU A 149 -0.03 -4.65 13.82
CA LEU A 149 0.00 -3.46 14.67
C LEU A 149 0.18 -3.80 16.16
N ALA A 150 -0.44 -4.89 16.64
CA ALA A 150 -0.25 -5.36 18.01
C ALA A 150 1.21 -5.81 18.23
N LEU A 151 1.78 -6.59 17.32
CA LEU A 151 3.17 -7.02 17.39
C LEU A 151 4.15 -5.85 17.40
N ILE A 152 3.95 -4.86 16.53
CA ILE A 152 4.76 -3.63 16.55
C ILE A 152 4.54 -2.87 17.86
N GLY A 153 3.33 -2.86 18.39
CA GLY A 153 2.97 -2.22 19.66
C GLY A 153 3.70 -2.79 20.89
N PHE A 154 4.12 -4.06 20.85
CA PHE A 154 5.01 -4.63 21.89
C PHE A 154 6.43 -4.07 21.83
N ILE A 155 6.86 -3.60 20.65
CA ILE A 155 8.22 -3.04 20.47
C ILE A 155 8.19 -1.53 20.71
N THR A 156 7.16 -0.85 20.20
CA THR A 156 7.02 0.60 20.32
C THR A 156 5.57 1.04 20.20
N GLN A 157 5.18 1.99 21.05
CA GLN A 157 3.88 2.67 20.95
C GLN A 157 3.98 4.02 20.22
N ASN A 158 5.19 4.43 19.83
CA ASN A 158 5.40 5.66 19.11
C ASN A 158 4.88 5.54 17.67
N SER A 159 3.81 6.27 17.37
CA SER A 159 3.17 6.27 16.06
C SER A 159 4.14 6.59 14.91
N MET A 160 5.13 7.45 15.15
CA MET A 160 6.17 7.78 14.17
C MET A 160 6.97 6.54 13.76
N ILE A 161 7.41 5.75 14.73
CA ILE A 161 8.20 4.54 14.46
C ILE A 161 7.34 3.48 13.78
N VAL A 162 6.06 3.34 14.16
CA VAL A 162 5.12 2.41 13.54
C VAL A 162 4.97 2.71 12.04
N PHE A 163 4.73 3.96 11.67
CA PHE A 163 4.61 4.35 10.26
C PHE A 163 5.92 4.20 9.50
N ALA A 164 7.06 4.52 10.11
CA ALA A 164 8.37 4.35 9.49
C ALA A 164 8.70 2.87 9.22
N LEU A 165 8.37 1.98 10.15
CA LEU A 165 8.55 0.52 9.99
C LEU A 165 7.66 -0.03 8.88
N LEU A 166 6.38 0.35 8.84
CA LEU A 166 5.45 -0.10 7.80
C LEU A 166 5.85 0.42 6.43
N GLY A 167 6.23 1.69 6.33
CA GLY A 167 6.71 2.29 5.08
C GLY A 167 8.00 1.65 4.60
N GLY A 168 8.95 1.41 5.49
CA GLY A 168 10.21 0.72 5.18
C GLY A 168 9.96 -0.72 4.71
N TRP A 169 9.09 -1.46 5.39
CA TRP A 169 8.72 -2.82 5.00
C TRP A 169 8.11 -2.87 3.60
N LEU A 170 7.19 -1.97 3.29
CA LEU A 170 6.59 -1.88 1.97
C LEU A 170 7.62 -1.58 0.88
N ILE A 171 8.54 -0.65 1.10
CA ILE A 171 9.61 -0.33 0.15
C ILE A 171 10.48 -1.57 -0.12
N VAL A 172 10.88 -2.28 0.94
CA VAL A 172 11.70 -3.49 0.81
C VAL A 172 10.97 -4.58 0.02
N THR A 173 9.69 -4.84 0.32
CA THR A 173 8.92 -5.86 -0.42
C THR A 173 8.75 -5.49 -1.88
N SER A 174 8.44 -4.25 -2.21
CA SER A 174 8.31 -3.78 -3.59
C SER A 174 9.63 -3.90 -4.37
N ILE A 175 10.78 -3.63 -3.74
CA ILE A 175 12.10 -3.84 -4.35
C ILE A 175 12.34 -5.32 -4.60
N LEU A 176 12.05 -6.20 -3.63
CA LEU A 176 12.24 -7.63 -3.76
C LEU A 176 11.37 -8.23 -4.88
N VAL A 177 10.09 -7.83 -4.92
CA VAL A 177 9.16 -8.27 -5.97
C VAL A 177 9.68 -7.85 -7.34
N MET A 178 10.11 -6.60 -7.48
CA MET A 178 10.65 -6.10 -8.74
C MET A 178 11.93 -6.83 -9.16
N TYR A 179 12.84 -7.11 -8.23
CA TYR A 179 14.04 -7.89 -8.51
C TYR A 179 13.72 -9.29 -9.04
N VAL A 180 12.74 -9.97 -8.41
CA VAL A 180 12.30 -11.31 -8.85
C VAL A 180 11.62 -11.25 -10.22
N LEU A 181 10.82 -10.21 -10.49
CA LEU A 181 10.17 -10.02 -11.78
C LEU A 181 11.18 -9.81 -12.91
N GLN A 182 12.25 -9.02 -12.67
CA GLN A 182 13.31 -8.78 -13.66
C GLN A 182 14.17 -10.01 -13.94
N LYS A 183 14.41 -10.85 -12.92
CA LYS A 183 15.20 -12.08 -13.10
C LYS A 183 14.46 -13.16 -13.92
N LYS A 184 13.12 -13.06 -13.99
CA LYS A 184 12.25 -13.99 -14.71
C LYS A 184 11.74 -13.45 -16.06
N ALA A 185 12.12 -12.26 -16.45
CA ALA A 185 11.87 -11.65 -17.75
C ALA A 185 13.02 -11.98 -18.70
#